data_8d3e59bc25bcefae68d7dd03baa0b2c2
#
_entry.id   8d3e59bc25bcefae68d7dd03baa0b2c2
#
_cell.length_a   1.000
_cell.length_b   1.000
_cell.length_c   1.000
_cell.angle_alpha   90.00
_cell.angle_beta   90.00
_cell.angle_gamma   90.00
#
_symmetry.space_group_name_H-M   'P 1'
#
loop_
_entity.id
_entity.type
_entity.pdbx_description
1 polymer ?
#
loop_
_entity_poly.entity_id
_entity_poly.type
_entity_poly.pdbx_seq_one_letter_code
_entity_poly.pdbx_strand_id
1 'polypeptide(L)'
;RSFHVTGVQTCALPIWINEQLDSGDILTQVSTQILNSDTSGTLHQRLADLGAQELVRLLPTITRETATAQDHAKASYAEKIQAEETYLDWHNSATVLERKVRAFNPRPLCRTQLDSGTLLIRHAIEGPASSEAPPGTIIEAGPDFIRVQTGQGTLDLIEVQSPGRKPTSVGAYLNGHPISPGQNFNHEPKIDAKS
;
A
#
# COMPACT_ATOMS: atom_id res chain seq x y z
N ARG A 1 2.71 -10.35 7.85
CA ARG A 1 1.99 -9.07 8.08
C ARG A 1 0.54 -9.25 7.69
N SER A 2 -0.39 -9.13 8.62
CA SER A 2 -1.82 -9.26 8.34
C SER A 2 -2.36 -7.90 7.90
N PHE A 3 -2.74 -7.78 6.63
CA PHE A 3 -3.39 -6.57 6.07
C PHE A 3 -4.92 -6.59 6.34
N HIS A 4 -5.33 -6.85 7.57
CA HIS A 4 -6.73 -6.73 7.93
C HIS A 4 -7.04 -5.26 8.22
N VAL A 5 -7.69 -4.59 7.29
CA VAL A 5 -8.10 -3.19 7.43
C VAL A 5 -9.60 -3.05 7.17
N THR A 6 -10.40 -3.37 8.18
CA THR A 6 -11.75 -2.83 8.31
C THR A 6 -11.96 -2.51 9.79
N GLY A 7 -12.22 -1.23 10.08
CA GLY A 7 -12.44 -0.76 11.45
C GLY A 7 -11.19 -0.61 12.31
N VAL A 8 -9.98 -0.70 11.73
CA VAL A 8 -8.73 -0.50 12.44
C VAL A 8 -8.50 1.00 12.65
N GLN A 9 -8.19 1.36 13.88
CA GLN A 9 -7.74 2.71 14.21
C GLN A 9 -6.21 2.77 14.19
N THR A 10 -5.68 3.93 13.86
CA THR A 10 -4.28 4.28 14.06
C THR A 10 -4.19 5.58 14.84
N CYS A 11 -3.02 5.94 15.32
CA CYS A 11 -2.87 7.13 16.16
C CYS A 11 -1.61 7.93 15.79
N ALA A 12 -1.68 9.23 16.03
CA ALA A 12 -0.50 10.06 16.21
C ALA A 12 -0.10 10.02 17.68
N LEU A 13 1.19 9.84 17.94
CA LEU A 13 1.72 9.56 19.26
C LEU A 13 2.99 10.39 19.51
N PRO A 14 2.87 11.68 19.88
CA PRO A 14 4.02 12.44 20.38
C PRO A 14 4.63 11.80 21.62
N ILE A 15 5.94 11.58 21.58
CA ILE A 15 6.70 10.94 22.66
C ILE A 15 7.91 11.79 23.04
N TRP A 16 8.44 11.62 24.23
CA TRP A 16 9.74 12.14 24.60
C TRP A 16 10.85 11.42 23.83
N ILE A 17 11.91 12.15 23.50
CA ILE A 17 13.12 11.53 22.94
C ILE A 17 13.96 10.97 24.11
N ASN A 18 14.44 9.75 23.94
CA ASN A 18 15.41 9.10 24.80
C ASN A 18 16.54 8.46 23.96
N GLU A 19 17.40 7.65 24.56
CA GLU A 19 18.55 7.01 23.89
C GLU A 19 18.14 5.88 22.92
N GLN A 20 16.95 5.32 23.09
CA GLN A 20 16.43 4.24 22.25
C GLN A 20 15.39 4.77 21.28
N LEU A 21 15.38 4.25 20.04
CA LEU A 21 14.45 4.66 19.02
C LEU A 21 13.00 4.36 19.43
N ASP A 22 12.14 5.36 19.32
CA ASP A 22 10.68 5.29 19.51
C ASP A 22 10.21 4.73 20.87
N SER A 23 11.07 4.76 21.91
CA SER A 23 10.82 4.15 23.23
C SER A 23 10.54 5.14 24.36
N GLY A 24 10.50 6.44 24.06
CA GLY A 24 10.25 7.47 25.07
C GLY A 24 8.80 7.50 25.54
N ASP A 25 8.57 8.14 26.70
CA ASP A 25 7.25 8.23 27.31
C ASP A 25 6.26 8.98 26.43
N ILE A 26 5.02 8.49 26.40
CA ILE A 26 3.92 9.04 25.60
C ILE A 26 3.42 10.33 26.22
N LEU A 27 3.42 11.40 25.44
CA LEU A 27 2.88 12.70 25.83
C LEU A 27 1.37 12.78 25.67
N THR A 28 0.88 12.27 24.56
CA THR A 28 -0.55 12.16 24.24
C THR A 28 -0.75 11.12 23.13
N GLN A 29 -1.98 10.70 22.99
CA GLN A 29 -2.40 9.81 21.91
C GLN A 29 -3.70 10.31 21.31
N VAL A 30 -3.71 10.54 19.98
CA VAL A 30 -4.92 10.86 19.23
C VAL A 30 -5.14 9.84 18.13
N SER A 31 -6.29 9.20 18.15
CA SER A 31 -6.64 8.14 17.20
C SER A 31 -7.45 8.66 16.03
N THR A 32 -7.30 8.04 14.87
CA THR A 32 -8.14 8.26 13.69
C THR A 32 -8.52 6.93 13.06
N GLN A 33 -9.68 6.88 12.44
CA GLN A 33 -10.12 5.71 11.69
C GLN A 33 -9.37 5.60 10.38
N ILE A 34 -9.01 4.37 9.98
CA ILE A 34 -8.48 4.07 8.66
C ILE A 34 -9.67 3.84 7.74
N LEU A 35 -9.83 4.68 6.71
CA LEU A 35 -10.93 4.60 5.75
C LEU A 35 -10.61 3.62 4.61
N ASN A 36 -11.64 3.07 4.00
CA ASN A 36 -11.45 2.19 2.82
C ASN A 36 -10.83 2.94 1.62
N SER A 37 -10.95 4.26 1.58
CA SER A 37 -10.33 5.11 0.57
C SER A 37 -8.89 5.54 0.90
N ASP A 38 -8.40 5.23 2.11
CA ASP A 38 -7.06 5.65 2.50
C ASP A 38 -5.97 4.90 1.76
N THR A 39 -4.99 5.64 1.29
CA THR A 39 -3.66 5.15 0.97
C THR A 39 -2.71 5.40 2.14
N SER A 40 -1.52 4.81 2.13
CA SER A 40 -0.49 5.16 3.13
C SER A 40 -0.15 6.66 3.10
N GLY A 41 -0.18 7.28 1.91
CA GLY A 41 0.08 8.71 1.76
C GLY A 41 -0.99 9.58 2.40
N THR A 42 -2.28 9.33 2.14
CA THR A 42 -3.38 10.11 2.72
C THR A 42 -3.47 9.93 4.23
N LEU A 43 -3.27 8.70 4.71
CA LEU A 43 -3.26 8.40 6.14
C LEU A 43 -2.07 9.06 6.85
N HIS A 44 -0.88 9.01 6.24
CA HIS A 44 0.31 9.68 6.77
C HIS A 44 0.09 11.18 6.93
N GLN A 45 -0.45 11.84 5.89
CA GLN A 45 -0.75 13.28 5.95
C GLN A 45 -1.74 13.60 7.08
N ARG A 46 -2.84 12.84 7.19
CA ARG A 46 -3.83 13.02 8.26
C ARG A 46 -3.24 12.83 9.65
N LEU A 47 -2.38 11.83 9.83
CA LEU A 47 -1.69 11.60 11.10
C LEU A 47 -0.68 12.72 11.43
N ALA A 48 0.02 13.24 10.42
CA ALA A 48 0.93 14.36 10.60
C ALA A 48 0.19 15.63 11.06
N ASP A 49 -0.95 15.93 10.44
CA ASP A 49 -1.77 17.09 10.80
C ASP A 49 -2.34 16.94 12.21
N LEU A 50 -2.86 15.75 12.56
CA LEU A 50 -3.34 15.46 13.93
C LEU A 50 -2.23 15.57 14.96
N GLY A 51 -1.06 15.00 14.69
CA GLY A 51 0.09 15.07 15.58
C GLY A 51 0.59 16.49 15.80
N ALA A 52 0.63 17.31 14.73
CA ALA A 52 1.00 18.72 14.82
C ALA A 52 0.02 19.52 15.68
N GLN A 53 -1.30 19.35 15.46
CA GLN A 53 -2.33 20.02 16.28
C GLN A 53 -2.22 19.63 17.75
N GLU A 54 -2.06 18.34 18.05
CA GLU A 54 -1.91 17.88 19.43
C GLU A 54 -0.64 18.39 20.08
N LEU A 55 0.48 18.45 19.35
CA LEU A 55 1.72 19.01 19.87
C LEU A 55 1.55 20.50 20.23
N VAL A 56 0.97 21.31 19.35
CA VAL A 56 0.71 22.72 19.61
C VAL A 56 -0.18 22.90 20.85
N ARG A 57 -1.20 22.06 21.03
CA ARG A 57 -2.10 22.09 22.18
C ARG A 57 -1.37 21.76 23.48
N LEU A 58 -0.39 20.86 23.44
CA LEU A 58 0.35 20.40 24.61
C LEU A 58 1.48 21.34 25.03
N LEU A 59 2.12 22.04 24.11
CA LEU A 59 3.32 22.86 24.37
C LEU A 59 3.22 23.76 25.61
N PRO A 60 2.07 24.42 25.93
CA PRO A 60 1.98 25.27 27.11
C PRO A 60 2.02 24.52 28.46
N THR A 61 1.68 23.21 28.46
CA THR A 61 1.49 22.41 29.68
C THR A 61 2.37 21.17 29.75
N ILE A 62 3.26 21.01 28.77
CA ILE A 62 4.08 19.81 28.64
C ILE A 62 5.08 19.72 29.80
N THR A 63 5.01 18.66 30.59
CA THR A 63 5.98 18.29 31.59
C THR A 63 6.28 16.80 31.52
N ARG A 64 7.41 16.38 32.11
CA ARG A 64 7.73 14.95 32.17
C ARG A 64 6.77 14.17 33.09
N GLU A 65 6.20 14.84 34.07
CA GLU A 65 5.31 14.24 35.08
C GLU A 65 3.94 13.82 34.46
N THR A 66 3.54 14.41 33.33
CA THR A 66 2.29 14.08 32.67
C THR A 66 2.44 13.01 31.58
N ALA A 67 3.66 12.58 31.29
CA ALA A 67 3.93 11.54 30.29
C ALA A 67 3.68 10.13 30.85
N THR A 68 3.24 9.24 29.98
CA THR A 68 2.95 7.83 30.32
C THR A 68 4.02 6.92 29.74
N ALA A 69 4.63 6.08 30.58
CA ALA A 69 5.63 5.10 30.12
C ALA A 69 5.01 4.10 29.12
N GLN A 70 5.77 3.75 28.08
CA GLN A 70 5.37 2.71 27.14
C GLN A 70 5.53 1.32 27.77
N ASP A 71 4.61 0.41 27.42
CA ASP A 71 4.70 -1.01 27.79
C ASP A 71 5.62 -1.75 26.80
N HIS A 72 6.89 -1.82 27.11
CA HIS A 72 7.89 -2.47 26.26
C HIS A 72 7.64 -3.96 26.05
N ALA A 73 6.87 -4.63 26.92
CA ALA A 73 6.52 -6.04 26.74
C ALA A 73 5.55 -6.26 25.57
N LYS A 74 4.86 -5.20 25.13
CA LYS A 74 3.95 -5.21 23.96
C LYS A 74 4.61 -4.69 22.69
N ALA A 75 5.88 -4.32 22.74
CA ALA A 75 6.58 -3.81 21.57
C ALA A 75 6.65 -4.86 20.46
N SER A 76 6.39 -4.45 19.23
CA SER A 76 6.60 -5.26 18.04
C SER A 76 7.47 -4.51 17.04
N TYR A 77 8.38 -5.22 16.41
CA TYR A 77 9.28 -4.62 15.42
C TYR A 77 8.68 -4.72 14.02
N ALA A 78 8.65 -3.60 13.31
CA ALA A 78 8.25 -3.54 11.90
C ALA A 78 9.50 -3.33 11.03
N GLU A 79 9.94 -4.38 10.35
CA GLU A 79 11.08 -4.30 9.45
C GLU A 79 10.80 -3.41 8.23
N LYS A 80 11.89 -2.88 7.66
CA LYS A 80 11.81 -2.11 6.42
C LYS A 80 11.27 -2.99 5.30
N ILE A 81 10.35 -2.43 4.50
CA ILE A 81 9.79 -3.10 3.33
C ILE A 81 10.92 -3.44 2.34
N GLN A 82 11.03 -4.71 1.97
CA GLN A 82 11.97 -5.19 0.98
C GLN A 82 11.42 -5.02 -0.44
N ALA A 83 12.31 -5.00 -1.43
CA ALA A 83 11.92 -4.79 -2.83
C ALA A 83 10.97 -5.92 -3.32
N GLU A 84 11.21 -7.14 -2.89
CA GLU A 84 10.43 -8.34 -3.23
C GLU A 84 9.00 -8.23 -2.71
N GLU A 85 8.80 -7.64 -1.53
CA GLU A 85 7.47 -7.43 -0.95
C GLU A 85 6.60 -6.50 -1.80
N THR A 86 7.17 -5.73 -2.72
CA THR A 86 6.42 -4.81 -3.58
C THR A 86 5.72 -5.50 -4.75
N TYR A 87 6.13 -6.71 -5.12
CA TYR A 87 5.48 -7.47 -6.18
C TYR A 87 4.10 -7.97 -5.75
N LEU A 88 3.12 -7.90 -6.66
CA LEU A 88 1.81 -8.47 -6.46
C LEU A 88 1.89 -9.99 -6.68
N ASP A 89 1.62 -10.75 -5.62
CA ASP A 89 1.41 -12.20 -5.75
C ASP A 89 -0.06 -12.45 -6.09
N TRP A 90 -0.32 -12.71 -7.37
CA TRP A 90 -1.66 -12.88 -7.92
C TRP A 90 -2.44 -14.07 -7.33
N HIS A 91 -1.79 -14.99 -6.60
CA HIS A 91 -2.45 -16.08 -5.88
C HIS A 91 -3.22 -15.61 -4.64
N ASN A 92 -2.96 -14.38 -4.16
CA ASN A 92 -3.76 -13.78 -3.10
C ASN A 92 -5.16 -13.36 -3.60
N SER A 93 -6.08 -13.10 -2.68
CA SER A 93 -7.42 -12.59 -3.03
C SER A 93 -7.35 -11.14 -3.53
N ALA A 94 -8.33 -10.74 -4.34
CA ALA A 94 -8.49 -9.38 -4.84
C ALA A 94 -8.49 -8.35 -3.69
N THR A 95 -9.20 -8.64 -2.60
CA THR A 95 -9.25 -7.80 -1.40
C THR A 95 -7.86 -7.58 -0.78
N VAL A 96 -7.05 -8.64 -0.68
CA VAL A 96 -5.67 -8.53 -0.14
C VAL A 96 -4.80 -7.68 -1.06
N LEU A 97 -4.90 -7.90 -2.37
CA LEU A 97 -4.12 -7.17 -3.37
C LEU A 97 -4.52 -5.68 -3.44
N GLU A 98 -5.82 -5.38 -3.40
CA GLU A 98 -6.33 -4.00 -3.37
C GLU A 98 -5.77 -3.25 -2.15
N ARG A 99 -5.85 -3.85 -0.97
CA ARG A 99 -5.31 -3.27 0.26
C ARG A 99 -3.79 -3.07 0.19
N LYS A 100 -3.06 -4.00 -0.42
CA LYS A 100 -1.62 -3.88 -0.61
C LYS A 100 -1.29 -2.72 -1.55
N VAL A 101 -2.04 -2.54 -2.65
CA VAL A 101 -1.88 -1.40 -3.57
C VAL A 101 -2.06 -0.09 -2.82
N ARG A 102 -3.11 0.05 -2.00
CA ARG A 102 -3.33 1.26 -1.19
C ARG A 102 -2.25 1.46 -0.14
N ALA A 103 -1.86 0.39 0.56
CA ALA A 103 -0.83 0.46 1.60
C ALA A 103 0.54 0.89 1.05
N PHE A 104 0.85 0.60 -0.21
CA PHE A 104 2.12 0.95 -0.83
C PHE A 104 2.05 2.23 -1.68
N ASN A 105 0.90 2.89 -1.77
CA ASN A 105 0.74 4.16 -2.48
C ASN A 105 0.91 5.34 -1.51
N PRO A 106 1.78 6.31 -1.76
CA PRO A 106 2.52 6.59 -3.01
C PRO A 106 3.89 5.89 -3.12
N ARG A 107 4.38 5.28 -2.09
CA ARG A 107 5.70 4.62 -2.05
C ARG A 107 5.70 3.43 -1.10
N PRO A 108 6.35 2.32 -1.51
CA PRO A 108 7.21 2.13 -2.71
C PRO A 108 6.45 1.86 -4.01
N LEU A 109 5.14 1.78 -4.03
CA LEU A 109 4.22 1.28 -5.04
C LEU A 109 4.30 -0.25 -5.21
N CYS A 110 3.16 -0.86 -5.45
CA CYS A 110 3.11 -2.23 -5.92
C CYS A 110 3.56 -2.32 -7.37
N ARG A 111 4.10 -3.47 -7.74
CA ARG A 111 4.55 -3.75 -9.10
C ARG A 111 4.15 -5.14 -9.54
N THR A 112 4.08 -5.29 -10.85
CA THR A 112 3.90 -6.57 -11.52
C THR A 112 4.77 -6.60 -12.77
N GLN A 113 4.95 -7.76 -13.38
CA GLN A 113 5.80 -7.96 -14.52
C GLN A 113 4.99 -8.42 -15.74
N LEU A 114 5.16 -7.74 -16.87
CA LEU A 114 4.76 -8.19 -18.20
C LEU A 114 6.00 -8.60 -18.98
N ASP A 115 5.81 -9.27 -20.11
CA ASP A 115 6.92 -9.54 -21.04
C ASP A 115 7.59 -8.24 -21.54
N SER A 116 6.82 -7.15 -21.63
CA SER A 116 7.28 -5.82 -22.00
C SER A 116 8.04 -5.06 -20.88
N GLY A 117 8.06 -5.57 -19.66
CA GLY A 117 8.75 -4.96 -18.52
C GLY A 117 7.89 -4.79 -17.27
N THR A 118 8.44 -4.11 -16.29
CA THR A 118 7.78 -3.83 -15.01
C THR A 118 6.69 -2.77 -15.16
N LEU A 119 5.54 -3.01 -14.54
CA LEU A 119 4.45 -2.07 -14.40
C LEU A 119 4.20 -1.77 -12.91
N LEU A 120 4.19 -0.50 -12.54
CA LEU A 120 3.85 -0.05 -11.19
C LEU A 120 2.34 0.19 -11.12
N ILE A 121 1.71 -0.27 -10.04
CA ILE A 121 0.27 -0.15 -9.83
C ILE A 121 0.03 0.93 -8.79
N ARG A 122 -0.74 1.94 -9.16
CA ARG A 122 -1.07 3.08 -8.29
C ARG A 122 -2.46 3.00 -7.71
N HIS A 123 -3.42 2.58 -8.53
CA HIS A 123 -4.80 2.42 -8.11
C HIS A 123 -5.38 1.15 -8.71
N ALA A 124 -6.05 0.38 -7.86
CA ALA A 124 -6.80 -0.80 -8.24
C ALA A 124 -8.05 -0.90 -7.36
N ILE A 125 -9.07 -1.56 -7.88
CA ILE A 125 -10.32 -1.85 -7.16
C ILE A 125 -10.66 -3.33 -7.32
N GLU A 126 -11.43 -3.86 -6.39
CA GLU A 126 -11.98 -5.20 -6.54
C GLU A 126 -12.94 -5.22 -7.74
N GLY A 127 -12.73 -6.16 -8.65
CA GLY A 127 -13.59 -6.38 -9.80
C GLY A 127 -14.76 -7.30 -9.47
N PRO A 128 -15.62 -7.61 -10.48
CA PRO A 128 -16.71 -8.57 -10.33
C PRO A 128 -16.19 -9.99 -10.06
N ALA A 129 -17.12 -10.94 -9.98
CA ALA A 129 -16.80 -12.34 -9.70
C ALA A 129 -15.69 -12.90 -10.62
N SER A 130 -14.91 -13.85 -10.08
CA SER A 130 -13.79 -14.48 -10.77
C SER A 130 -14.22 -15.30 -12.00
N SER A 131 -13.31 -15.46 -12.94
CA SER A 131 -13.34 -16.45 -14.01
C SER A 131 -12.65 -17.75 -13.54
N GLU A 132 -12.64 -18.77 -14.38
CA GLU A 132 -11.87 -20.01 -14.17
C GLU A 132 -10.39 -19.89 -14.61
N ALA A 133 -9.97 -18.71 -15.02
CA ALA A 133 -8.60 -18.48 -15.48
C ALA A 133 -7.60 -18.59 -14.32
N PRO A 134 -6.37 -19.01 -14.57
CA PRO A 134 -5.30 -19.00 -13.55
C PRO A 134 -5.01 -17.60 -13.01
N PRO A 135 -4.58 -17.47 -11.73
CA PRO A 135 -4.17 -16.20 -11.16
C PRO A 135 -3.08 -15.50 -11.99
N GLY A 136 -3.19 -14.17 -12.14
CA GLY A 136 -2.32 -13.37 -12.99
C GLY A 136 -2.80 -13.22 -14.44
N THR A 137 -3.79 -14.01 -14.87
CA THR A 137 -4.34 -13.91 -16.25
C THR A 137 -5.13 -12.62 -16.41
N ILE A 138 -4.81 -11.89 -17.46
CA ILE A 138 -5.58 -10.71 -17.89
C ILE A 138 -6.85 -11.19 -18.58
N ILE A 139 -8.01 -10.90 -17.97
CA ILE A 139 -9.32 -11.32 -18.44
C ILE A 139 -9.88 -10.31 -19.44
N GLU A 140 -9.65 -9.03 -19.15
CA GLU A 140 -10.17 -7.92 -19.96
C GLU A 140 -9.18 -6.75 -19.92
N ALA A 141 -9.00 -6.08 -21.04
CA ALA A 141 -8.24 -4.85 -21.15
C ALA A 141 -9.06 -3.83 -21.93
N GLY A 142 -9.53 -2.80 -21.23
CA GLY A 142 -10.41 -1.77 -21.76
C GLY A 142 -9.91 -0.37 -21.44
N PRO A 143 -10.64 0.67 -21.90
CA PRO A 143 -10.22 2.05 -21.73
C PRO A 143 -10.15 2.49 -20.27
N ASP A 144 -10.91 1.85 -19.37
CA ASP A 144 -11.05 2.28 -17.99
C ASP A 144 -10.30 1.37 -17.00
N PHE A 145 -10.01 0.11 -17.39
CA PHE A 145 -9.33 -0.84 -16.50
C PHE A 145 -8.63 -1.97 -17.26
N ILE A 146 -7.68 -2.62 -16.58
CA ILE A 146 -7.20 -3.97 -16.91
C ILE A 146 -7.67 -4.89 -15.79
N ARG A 147 -8.53 -5.87 -16.13
CA ARG A 147 -9.03 -6.87 -15.21
C ARG A 147 -8.14 -8.08 -15.18
N VAL A 148 -7.70 -8.44 -13.99
CA VAL A 148 -6.77 -9.54 -13.75
C VAL A 148 -7.42 -10.55 -12.81
N GLN A 149 -7.32 -11.84 -13.17
CA GLN A 149 -7.72 -12.93 -12.30
C GLN A 149 -6.78 -13.00 -11.09
N THR A 150 -7.32 -13.15 -9.90
CA THR A 150 -6.58 -13.35 -8.65
C THR A 150 -6.88 -14.74 -8.08
N GLY A 151 -6.24 -15.12 -6.98
CA GLY A 151 -6.54 -16.38 -6.31
C GLY A 151 -7.99 -16.49 -5.84
N GLN A 152 -8.63 -15.35 -5.56
CA GLN A 152 -10.06 -15.25 -5.27
C GLN A 152 -10.58 -13.89 -5.71
N GLY A 153 -11.52 -13.89 -6.67
CA GLY A 153 -12.06 -12.67 -7.27
C GLY A 153 -11.18 -12.13 -8.40
N THR A 154 -11.42 -10.92 -8.82
CA THR A 154 -10.64 -10.20 -9.83
C THR A 154 -10.21 -8.84 -9.31
N LEU A 155 -9.11 -8.33 -9.83
CA LEU A 155 -8.61 -6.99 -9.53
C LEU A 155 -8.61 -6.15 -10.81
N ASP A 156 -9.27 -5.00 -10.77
CA ASP A 156 -9.29 -4.03 -11.85
C ASP A 156 -8.22 -2.97 -11.59
N LEU A 157 -7.21 -2.93 -12.45
CA LEU A 157 -6.16 -1.91 -12.41
C LEU A 157 -6.69 -0.66 -13.11
N ILE A 158 -6.63 0.49 -12.44
CA ILE A 158 -7.23 1.76 -12.90
C ILE A 158 -6.15 2.78 -13.29
N GLU A 159 -5.14 2.92 -12.44
CA GLU A 159 -4.01 3.83 -12.66
C GLU A 159 -2.69 3.09 -12.51
N VAL A 160 -1.83 3.28 -13.49
CA VAL A 160 -0.54 2.59 -13.60
C VAL A 160 0.59 3.57 -13.87
N GLN A 161 1.82 3.08 -13.78
CA GLN A 161 3.00 3.89 -14.04
C GLN A 161 4.13 3.02 -14.58
N SER A 162 4.68 3.35 -15.74
CA SER A 162 5.95 2.77 -16.18
C SER A 162 7.10 3.33 -15.34
N PRO A 163 8.13 2.54 -15.02
CA PRO A 163 9.30 3.04 -14.28
C PRO A 163 9.90 4.30 -14.90
N GLY A 164 10.15 5.32 -14.08
CA GLY A 164 10.69 6.60 -14.53
C GLY A 164 9.73 7.51 -15.30
N ARG A 165 8.47 7.12 -15.48
CA ARG A 165 7.44 7.93 -16.15
C ARG A 165 6.44 8.50 -15.15
N LYS A 166 5.57 9.40 -15.62
CA LYS A 166 4.44 9.92 -14.83
C LYS A 166 3.33 8.87 -14.70
N PRO A 167 2.53 8.92 -13.63
CA PRO A 167 1.29 8.15 -13.54
C PRO A 167 0.36 8.40 -14.73
N THR A 168 -0.38 7.39 -15.12
CA THR A 168 -1.33 7.49 -16.23
C THR A 168 -2.52 6.56 -16.00
N SER A 169 -3.69 6.88 -16.56
CA SER A 169 -4.81 5.95 -16.61
C SER A 169 -4.46 4.72 -17.45
N VAL A 170 -5.11 3.62 -17.17
CA VAL A 170 -4.93 2.38 -17.93
C VAL A 170 -5.22 2.60 -19.42
N GLY A 171 -6.30 3.34 -19.77
CA GLY A 171 -6.62 3.61 -21.16
C GLY A 171 -5.51 4.37 -21.90
N ALA A 172 -4.91 5.38 -21.28
CA ALA A 172 -3.80 6.10 -21.88
C ALA A 172 -2.53 5.22 -21.98
N TYR A 173 -2.31 4.33 -21.01
CA TYR A 173 -1.21 3.36 -21.05
C TYR A 173 -1.36 2.38 -22.22
N LEU A 174 -2.56 1.82 -22.43
CA LEU A 174 -2.86 0.84 -23.47
C LEU A 174 -2.69 1.38 -24.89
N ASN A 175 -2.83 2.69 -25.13
CA ASN A 175 -2.57 3.31 -26.43
C ASN A 175 -1.13 3.09 -26.94
N GLY A 176 -0.18 3.00 -26.02
CA GLY A 176 1.24 2.77 -26.36
C GLY A 176 1.75 1.37 -26.02
N HIS A 177 0.98 0.60 -25.26
CA HIS A 177 1.35 -0.73 -24.75
C HIS A 177 0.15 -1.66 -24.87
N PRO A 178 -0.14 -2.19 -26.07
CA PRO A 178 -1.30 -3.06 -26.25
C PRO A 178 -1.19 -4.31 -25.39
N ILE A 179 -2.23 -4.57 -24.64
CA ILE A 179 -2.39 -5.75 -23.80
C ILE A 179 -3.66 -6.47 -24.26
N SER A 180 -3.56 -7.79 -24.39
CA SER A 180 -4.67 -8.62 -24.83
C SER A 180 -5.13 -9.58 -23.73
N PRO A 181 -6.43 -9.89 -23.65
CA PRO A 181 -6.92 -10.98 -22.82
C PRO A 181 -6.15 -12.29 -23.06
N GLY A 182 -5.92 -13.03 -22.00
CA GLY A 182 -5.12 -14.28 -22.03
C GLY A 182 -3.62 -14.09 -21.75
N GLN A 183 -3.10 -12.86 -21.83
CA GLN A 183 -1.74 -12.58 -21.33
C GLN A 183 -1.69 -12.70 -19.81
N ASN A 184 -0.49 -12.95 -19.26
CA ASN A 184 -0.28 -13.09 -17.83
C ASN A 184 0.64 -12.02 -17.28
N PHE A 185 0.29 -11.52 -16.09
CA PHE A 185 1.21 -10.84 -15.22
C PHE A 185 2.02 -11.87 -14.43
N ASN A 186 3.33 -11.75 -14.46
CA ASN A 186 4.23 -12.60 -13.68
C ASN A 186 4.47 -12.01 -12.29
N HIS A 187 4.69 -12.89 -11.31
CA HIS A 187 4.97 -12.50 -9.93
C HIS A 187 6.40 -11.98 -9.76
N GLU A 188 7.37 -12.54 -10.48
CA GLU A 188 8.78 -12.21 -10.33
C GLU A 188 9.35 -11.52 -11.58
N PRO A 189 10.34 -10.63 -11.40
CA PRO A 189 11.09 -10.12 -12.53
C PRO A 189 11.78 -11.29 -13.24
N LYS A 190 11.72 -11.34 -14.56
CA LYS A 190 12.63 -12.19 -15.32
C LYS A 190 14.05 -11.72 -14.94
N ILE A 191 14.77 -12.53 -14.20
CA ILE A 191 16.19 -12.29 -13.97
C ILE A 191 16.84 -12.49 -15.34
N ASP A 192 17.14 -11.38 -16.01
CA ASP A 192 17.98 -11.43 -17.19
C ASP A 192 19.31 -12.07 -16.75
N ALA A 193 19.55 -13.29 -17.19
CA ALA A 193 20.83 -13.95 -17.05
C ALA A 193 21.85 -13.23 -17.93
N LYS A 194 22.29 -12.06 -17.46
CA LYS A 194 23.46 -11.34 -17.97
C LYS A 194 24.39 -11.11 -16.81
N SER A 195 25.28 -12.05 -16.62
CA SER A 195 26.61 -11.80 -16.04
C SER A 195 27.59 -11.51 -17.14
#